data_61c1f8ab384208e46d9a924fe3553aa3
#
_entry.id   61c1f8ab384208e46d9a924fe3553aa3
#
_cell.length_a   1.000
_cell.length_b   1.000
_cell.length_c   1.000
_cell.angle_alpha   90.00
_cell.angle_beta   90.00
_cell.angle_gamma   90.00
#
_symmetry.space_group_name_H-M   'P 1'
#
loop_
_entity.id
_entity.type
_entity.pdbx_description
1 polymer ?
#
loop_
_entity_poly.entity_id
_entity_poly.type
_entity_poly.pdbx_seq_one_letter_code
_entity_poly.pdbx_strand_id
1 'polypeptide(L)'
;AAEYREAVNNFWQRLRTRENSADSFAQVGRNERLCAVCAVKRFLPRILKESAQREELLTEVLADTEKFPSTTDMSATRYIQSLMDQGVITEDERARLVQSLHETELSGPDTDDDAPAPIRPWQKKGEQCGIRFTDRDKYYALLLMDGDKMGDLINGATLTATWGDVVHPELQRRFDSKNFQPNSPLRARLGATRLLNPALHAAISDGLNSFARYGVAPVIHRLGGRLIYAGGDDVCAILPLDAALPAADAIRRAYTMGFVRYTTDGAVQLGKESPVGTGKLGMHLGAADRISISGGIVIAHHKAPLREVLRDAHAVLDGIAKREAGRNALAIRLKKRSGGDRDLWLKWDEPNLFGPQANTGAEPEPLLASFTHLMQGVSDDLMAGSLLYRLADLE
;
A
#
# COMPACT_ATOMS: atom_id res chain seq x y z
N ALA A 1 43.49 -8.52 -1.05
CA ALA A 1 42.29 -7.66 -0.89
C ALA A 1 42.27 -6.51 -1.91
N ALA A 2 43.40 -5.84 -2.21
CA ALA A 2 43.51 -4.77 -3.19
C ALA A 2 43.25 -5.27 -4.63
N GLU A 3 43.92 -6.33 -5.04
CA GLU A 3 43.75 -6.97 -6.34
C GLU A 3 42.32 -7.45 -6.61
N TYR A 4 41.64 -7.97 -5.60
CA TYR A 4 40.23 -8.36 -5.74
C TYR A 4 39.32 -7.16 -5.96
N ARG A 5 39.53 -6.06 -5.24
CA ARG A 5 38.77 -4.81 -5.45
C ARG A 5 38.99 -4.22 -6.83
N GLU A 6 40.22 -4.27 -7.31
CA GLU A 6 40.57 -3.80 -8.66
C GLU A 6 39.92 -4.68 -9.73
N ALA A 7 39.97 -5.99 -9.60
CA ALA A 7 39.31 -6.92 -10.51
C ALA A 7 37.80 -6.71 -10.59
N VAL A 8 37.13 -6.50 -9.43
CA VAL A 8 35.70 -6.20 -9.35
C VAL A 8 35.40 -4.84 -10.00
N ASN A 9 36.23 -3.81 -9.77
CA ASN A 9 36.06 -2.50 -10.42
C ASN A 9 36.18 -2.59 -11.92
N ASN A 10 37.21 -3.28 -12.40
CA ASN A 10 37.46 -3.49 -13.83
C ASN A 10 36.33 -4.29 -14.50
N PHE A 11 35.78 -5.29 -13.80
CA PHE A 11 34.61 -6.05 -14.27
C PHE A 11 33.40 -5.12 -14.51
N TRP A 12 33.02 -4.33 -13.49
CA TRP A 12 31.86 -3.42 -13.59
C TRP A 12 32.10 -2.31 -14.61
N GLN A 13 33.31 -1.80 -14.74
CA GLN A 13 33.66 -0.79 -15.74
C GLN A 13 33.54 -1.35 -17.16
N ARG A 14 34.01 -2.58 -17.41
CA ARG A 14 33.87 -3.24 -18.72
C ARG A 14 32.41 -3.50 -19.10
N LEU A 15 31.57 -3.84 -18.12
CA LEU A 15 30.15 -4.02 -18.39
C LEU A 15 29.45 -2.72 -18.80
N ARG A 16 29.89 -1.58 -18.26
CA ARG A 16 29.32 -0.26 -18.56
C ARG A 16 29.81 0.30 -19.92
N THR A 17 31.00 -0.04 -20.34
CA THR A 17 31.62 0.48 -21.56
C THR A 17 31.37 -0.37 -22.81
N ARG A 18 30.64 -1.48 -22.71
CA ARG A 18 30.20 -2.25 -23.88
C ARG A 18 29.09 -1.51 -24.60
N GLU A 19 29.51 -0.65 -25.54
CA GLU A 19 28.69 0.30 -26.32
C GLU A 19 27.63 -0.34 -27.24
N ASN A 20 27.65 -1.65 -27.47
CA ASN A 20 26.74 -2.31 -28.41
C ASN A 20 25.53 -2.98 -27.81
N SER A 21 25.24 -2.74 -26.53
CA SER A 21 24.00 -3.17 -25.91
C SER A 21 23.31 -1.96 -25.22
N ALA A 22 22.82 -1.06 -26.07
CA ALA A 22 22.28 0.24 -25.65
C ALA A 22 21.26 0.21 -24.50
N ASP A 23 20.70 -0.95 -24.20
CA ASP A 23 19.66 -1.06 -23.17
C ASP A 23 20.02 -1.93 -21.97
N SER A 24 21.10 -2.74 -22.02
CA SER A 24 21.26 -3.81 -21.02
C SER A 24 21.78 -3.37 -19.67
N PHE A 25 22.69 -2.39 -19.63
CA PHE A 25 23.39 -2.00 -18.40
C PHE A 25 23.16 -0.54 -18.00
N ALA A 26 22.31 0.20 -18.71
CA ALA A 26 21.90 1.56 -18.37
C ALA A 26 21.22 1.65 -16.97
N GLN A 27 20.79 0.51 -16.43
CA GLN A 27 20.17 0.41 -15.10
C GLN A 27 21.17 0.31 -13.94
N VAL A 28 22.47 0.21 -14.21
CA VAL A 28 23.51 0.17 -13.18
C VAL A 28 24.20 1.52 -13.12
N GLY A 29 24.01 2.26 -12.04
CA GLY A 29 24.61 3.58 -11.85
C GLY A 29 26.14 3.56 -11.93
N ARG A 30 26.76 4.69 -12.30
CA ARG A 30 28.23 4.80 -12.51
C ARG A 30 29.07 4.26 -11.36
N ASN A 31 28.61 4.41 -10.14
CA ASN A 31 29.30 3.96 -8.91
C ASN A 31 28.67 2.74 -8.26
N GLU A 32 27.64 2.18 -8.89
CA GLU A 32 26.90 1.05 -8.33
C GLU A 32 27.63 -0.26 -8.59
N ARG A 33 27.67 -1.12 -7.58
CA ARG A 33 28.21 -2.47 -7.63
C ARG A 33 27.20 -3.41 -7.05
N LEU A 34 26.76 -4.37 -7.85
CA LEU A 34 25.77 -5.34 -7.41
C LEU A 34 26.49 -6.62 -6.95
N CYS A 35 26.04 -7.18 -5.81
CA CYS A 35 26.38 -8.56 -5.50
C CYS A 35 25.63 -9.51 -6.46
N ALA A 36 26.03 -10.78 -6.54
CA ALA A 36 25.43 -11.74 -7.46
C ALA A 36 23.90 -11.83 -7.31
N VAL A 37 23.39 -11.84 -6.07
CA VAL A 37 21.95 -11.87 -5.80
C VAL A 37 21.25 -10.60 -6.30
N CYS A 38 21.82 -9.43 -6.05
CA CYS A 38 21.27 -8.17 -6.53
C CYS A 38 21.31 -8.07 -8.04
N ALA A 39 22.37 -8.58 -8.69
CA ALA A 39 22.46 -8.65 -10.14
C ALA A 39 21.39 -9.56 -10.72
N VAL A 40 21.22 -10.77 -10.17
CA VAL A 40 20.15 -11.68 -10.60
C VAL A 40 18.79 -11.03 -10.46
N LYS A 41 18.46 -10.49 -9.27
CA LYS A 41 17.17 -9.82 -9.05
C LYS A 41 16.91 -8.68 -10.01
N ARG A 42 17.91 -7.90 -10.36
CA ARG A 42 17.78 -6.75 -11.28
C ARG A 42 17.62 -7.16 -12.73
N PHE A 43 18.37 -8.17 -13.18
CA PHE A 43 18.37 -8.56 -14.59
C PHE A 43 17.41 -9.69 -14.92
N LEU A 44 16.95 -10.45 -13.91
CA LEU A 44 16.04 -11.58 -14.09
C LEU A 44 14.76 -11.20 -14.85
N PRO A 45 14.05 -10.10 -14.55
CA PRO A 45 12.84 -9.72 -15.29
C PRO A 45 13.11 -9.55 -16.79
N ARG A 46 14.25 -8.99 -17.14
CA ARG A 46 14.63 -8.81 -18.54
C ARG A 46 14.99 -10.13 -19.22
N ILE A 47 15.79 -10.95 -18.56
CA ILE A 47 16.15 -12.29 -19.08
C ILE A 47 14.89 -13.11 -19.31
N LEU A 48 13.95 -13.05 -18.36
CA LEU A 48 12.67 -13.74 -18.49
C LEU A 48 11.83 -13.14 -19.63
N LYS A 49 11.82 -11.80 -19.81
CA LYS A 49 11.10 -11.14 -20.91
C LYS A 49 11.66 -11.53 -22.28
N GLU A 50 12.99 -11.62 -22.41
CA GLU A 50 13.66 -12.10 -23.63
C GLU A 50 13.37 -13.60 -23.87
N SER A 51 13.22 -14.39 -22.82
CA SER A 51 12.84 -15.81 -22.86
C SER A 51 11.33 -16.01 -23.09
N ALA A 52 10.50 -15.13 -22.58
CA ALA A 52 9.03 -15.18 -22.66
C ALA A 52 8.47 -14.94 -24.06
N GLN A 53 9.27 -14.37 -24.97
CA GLN A 53 8.91 -14.35 -26.40
C GLN A 53 8.69 -15.77 -26.97
N ARG A 54 9.03 -16.81 -26.20
CA ARG A 54 8.86 -18.21 -26.54
C ARG A 54 7.73 -18.92 -25.78
N GLU A 55 7.18 -18.33 -24.73
CA GLU A 55 6.13 -18.94 -23.88
C GLU A 55 5.08 -17.89 -23.45
N GLU A 56 3.85 -18.10 -23.86
CA GLU A 56 2.70 -17.21 -23.68
C GLU A 56 2.38 -16.94 -22.19
N LEU A 57 2.53 -17.94 -21.32
CA LEU A 57 2.32 -17.87 -19.88
C LEU A 57 3.31 -16.94 -19.15
N LEU A 58 4.56 -16.89 -19.60
CA LEU A 58 5.58 -16.00 -19.04
C LEU A 58 5.36 -14.56 -19.46
N THR A 59 4.76 -14.32 -20.63
CA THR A 59 4.46 -12.98 -21.13
C THR A 59 3.41 -12.29 -20.25
N GLU A 60 2.39 -13.01 -19.80
CA GLU A 60 1.34 -12.48 -18.94
C GLU A 60 1.87 -12.16 -17.52
N VAL A 61 2.71 -13.04 -16.96
CA VAL A 61 3.33 -12.83 -15.64
C VAL A 61 4.35 -11.69 -15.65
N LEU A 62 5.00 -11.44 -16.79
CA LEU A 62 6.08 -10.46 -16.94
C LEU A 62 5.60 -9.11 -17.47
N ALA A 63 4.38 -9.02 -18.00
CA ALA A 63 3.81 -7.76 -18.46
C ALA A 63 3.80 -6.67 -17.37
N ASP A 64 3.69 -7.10 -16.09
CA ASP A 64 3.70 -6.23 -14.91
C ASP A 64 5.11 -5.92 -14.34
N THR A 65 6.17 -6.50 -14.92
CA THR A 65 7.56 -6.24 -14.46
C THR A 65 8.18 -4.99 -15.07
N GLU A 66 7.38 -4.06 -15.56
CA GLU A 66 7.85 -2.76 -15.96
C GLU A 66 8.53 -2.05 -14.79
N LYS A 67 9.57 -1.28 -15.11
CA LYS A 67 10.51 -0.62 -14.21
C LYS A 67 9.84 -0.18 -12.91
N PHE A 68 10.19 -0.83 -11.79
CA PHE A 68 9.75 -0.39 -10.48
C PHE A 68 10.27 1.05 -10.27
N PRO A 69 9.41 2.02 -9.93
CA PRO A 69 9.83 3.42 -9.81
C PRO A 69 10.86 3.58 -8.70
N SER A 70 11.77 4.52 -8.86
CA SER A 70 12.66 4.93 -7.79
C SER A 70 11.88 5.63 -6.68
N THR A 71 12.45 5.71 -5.48
CA THR A 71 11.88 6.52 -4.38
C THR A 71 11.74 7.99 -4.77
N THR A 72 12.62 8.50 -5.62
CA THR A 72 12.55 9.85 -6.18
C THR A 72 11.36 10.02 -7.12
N ASP A 73 11.14 9.07 -8.01
CA ASP A 73 9.97 9.06 -8.91
C ASP A 73 8.67 9.01 -8.09
N MET A 74 8.62 8.14 -7.10
CA MET A 74 7.46 7.99 -6.22
C MET A 74 7.15 9.27 -5.42
N SER A 75 8.16 9.93 -4.87
CA SER A 75 7.96 11.18 -4.12
C SER A 75 7.45 12.32 -5.00
N ALA A 76 7.96 12.44 -6.22
CA ALA A 76 7.62 13.52 -7.14
C ALA A 76 6.40 13.20 -8.02
N THR A 77 5.72 12.07 -7.82
CA THR A 77 4.61 11.61 -8.70
C THR A 77 3.56 12.69 -8.93
N ARG A 78 3.12 13.38 -7.87
CA ARG A 78 2.12 14.46 -8.00
C ARG A 78 2.63 15.63 -8.83
N TYR A 79 3.83 16.10 -8.55
CA TYR A 79 4.44 17.19 -9.30
C TYR A 79 4.60 16.85 -10.76
N ILE A 80 5.12 15.66 -11.06
CA ILE A 80 5.28 15.13 -12.41
C ILE A 80 3.94 15.04 -13.13
N GLN A 81 2.93 14.46 -12.48
CA GLN A 81 1.60 14.31 -13.04
C GLN A 81 0.97 15.68 -13.36
N SER A 82 1.08 16.64 -12.45
CA SER A 82 0.58 18.00 -12.69
C SER A 82 1.23 18.68 -13.89
N LEU A 83 2.54 18.45 -14.10
CA LEU A 83 3.24 18.97 -15.27
C LEU A 83 2.80 18.29 -16.57
N MET A 84 2.54 16.98 -16.53
CA MET A 84 2.05 16.20 -17.66
C MET A 84 0.63 16.57 -18.04
N ASP A 85 -0.28 16.69 -17.06
CA ASP A 85 -1.67 17.05 -17.27
C ASP A 85 -1.84 18.43 -17.91
N GLN A 86 -0.90 19.34 -17.65
CA GLN A 86 -0.85 20.67 -18.28
C GLN A 86 -0.01 20.70 -19.57
N GLY A 87 0.53 19.57 -20.03
CA GLY A 87 1.34 19.48 -21.24
C GLY A 87 2.69 20.20 -21.14
N VAL A 88 3.17 20.48 -19.95
CA VAL A 88 4.47 21.15 -19.69
C VAL A 88 5.64 20.23 -19.98
N ILE A 89 5.45 18.93 -19.75
CA ILE A 89 6.44 17.88 -20.04
C ILE A 89 5.76 16.71 -20.75
N THR A 90 6.57 15.99 -21.53
CA THR A 90 6.18 14.72 -22.17
C THR A 90 6.65 13.53 -21.35
N GLU A 91 6.16 12.32 -21.66
CA GLU A 91 6.63 11.08 -21.02
C GLU A 91 8.14 10.86 -21.20
N ASP A 92 8.69 11.21 -22.36
CA ASP A 92 10.13 11.14 -22.63
C ASP A 92 10.95 12.10 -21.75
N GLU A 93 10.36 13.24 -21.35
CA GLU A 93 11.00 14.22 -20.48
C GLU A 93 10.90 13.82 -18.99
N ARG A 94 9.94 12.98 -18.62
CA ARG A 94 9.75 12.48 -17.26
C ARG A 94 11.02 11.86 -16.67
N ALA A 95 11.65 10.94 -17.41
CA ALA A 95 12.86 10.27 -16.93
C ALA A 95 14.01 11.27 -16.66
N ARG A 96 14.15 12.30 -17.50
CA ARG A 96 15.15 13.36 -17.30
C ARG A 96 14.84 14.22 -16.09
N LEU A 97 13.56 14.52 -15.85
CA LEU A 97 13.14 15.27 -14.66
C LEU A 97 13.46 14.49 -13.38
N VAL A 98 13.11 13.18 -13.33
CA VAL A 98 13.42 12.31 -12.17
C VAL A 98 14.92 12.24 -11.92
N GLN A 99 15.73 12.14 -12.99
CA GLN A 99 17.18 12.16 -12.89
C GLN A 99 17.68 13.51 -12.35
N SER A 100 17.14 14.62 -12.84
CA SER A 100 17.50 15.97 -12.38
C SER A 100 17.16 16.19 -10.91
N LEU A 101 16.02 15.64 -10.43
CA LEU A 101 15.64 15.63 -9.00
C LEU A 101 16.64 14.86 -8.16
N HIS A 102 17.07 13.69 -8.66
CA HIS A 102 18.04 12.86 -7.97
C HIS A 102 19.41 13.55 -7.86
N GLU A 103 19.87 14.19 -8.93
CA GLU A 103 21.16 14.88 -9.01
C GLU A 103 21.18 16.17 -8.19
N THR A 104 20.10 16.96 -8.18
CA THR A 104 20.01 18.23 -7.46
C THR A 104 20.32 18.10 -5.97
N GLU A 105 19.99 16.98 -5.37
CA GLU A 105 20.23 16.77 -3.96
C GLU A 105 21.54 16.03 -3.64
N LEU A 106 22.24 15.52 -4.65
CA LEU A 106 23.60 14.97 -4.49
C LEU A 106 24.65 16.08 -4.37
N SER A 107 24.34 17.26 -4.88
CA SER A 107 25.12 18.47 -4.68
C SER A 107 24.88 18.95 -3.27
N GLY A 108 25.79 18.60 -2.33
CA GLY A 108 25.76 19.08 -0.95
C GLY A 108 26.10 20.59 -0.88
N PRO A 109 25.99 21.21 0.30
CA PRO A 109 26.30 22.64 0.50
C PRO A 109 27.76 23.03 0.20
N ASP A 110 28.63 22.05 -0.09
CA ASP A 110 30.05 22.24 -0.39
C ASP A 110 30.41 22.27 -1.90
N THR A 111 29.42 22.20 -2.79
CA THR A 111 29.64 22.36 -4.24
C THR A 111 29.36 23.80 -4.62
N ASP A 112 30.31 24.45 -5.33
CA ASP A 112 30.27 25.82 -5.83
C ASP A 112 28.86 26.38 -6.00
N ASP A 113 28.50 27.36 -5.19
CA ASP A 113 27.18 27.98 -5.04
C ASP A 113 26.59 28.59 -6.33
N ASP A 114 27.36 28.64 -7.43
CA ASP A 114 26.97 29.27 -8.68
C ASP A 114 26.42 28.33 -9.77
N ALA A 115 26.51 27.02 -9.61
CA ALA A 115 25.93 26.10 -10.58
C ALA A 115 24.41 25.97 -10.39
N PRO A 116 23.58 26.26 -11.40
CA PRO A 116 22.14 26.13 -11.28
C PRO A 116 21.77 24.67 -11.03
N ALA A 117 21.02 24.41 -9.95
CA ALA A 117 20.53 23.07 -9.62
C ALA A 117 19.85 22.41 -10.84
N PRO A 118 20.15 21.15 -11.16
CA PRO A 118 19.63 20.46 -12.36
C PRO A 118 18.11 20.50 -12.52
N ILE A 119 17.37 20.63 -11.42
CA ILE A 119 15.90 20.74 -11.45
C ILE A 119 15.37 22.14 -11.84
N ARG A 120 16.17 23.20 -11.71
CA ARG A 120 15.70 24.59 -11.94
C ARG A 120 14.99 24.84 -13.29
N PRO A 121 15.43 24.26 -14.42
CA PRO A 121 14.71 24.43 -15.68
C PRO A 121 13.26 23.91 -15.62
N TRP A 122 13.04 22.81 -14.94
CA TRP A 122 11.72 22.18 -14.76
C TRP A 122 10.85 22.99 -13.81
N GLN A 123 11.43 23.48 -12.71
CA GLN A 123 10.74 24.36 -11.77
C GLN A 123 10.25 25.63 -12.45
N LYS A 124 11.10 26.29 -13.25
CA LYS A 124 10.70 27.48 -14.01
C LYS A 124 9.57 27.21 -14.99
N LYS A 125 9.60 26.07 -15.71
CA LYS A 125 8.51 25.67 -16.60
C LYS A 125 7.20 25.48 -15.82
N GLY A 126 7.26 24.78 -14.66
CA GLY A 126 6.10 24.55 -13.81
C GLY A 126 5.55 25.84 -13.23
N GLU A 127 6.39 26.73 -12.71
CA GLU A 127 5.97 28.01 -12.11
C GLU A 127 5.24 28.93 -13.12
N GLN A 128 5.60 28.88 -14.39
CA GLN A 128 4.91 29.60 -15.46
C GLN A 128 3.46 29.11 -15.63
N CYS A 129 3.18 27.87 -15.24
CA CYS A 129 1.84 27.26 -15.28
C CYS A 129 1.20 27.17 -13.87
N GLY A 130 1.78 27.83 -12.86
CA GLY A 130 1.26 27.81 -11.50
C GLY A 130 1.59 26.53 -10.71
N ILE A 131 2.41 25.63 -11.25
CA ILE A 131 2.82 24.38 -10.60
C ILE A 131 4.14 24.59 -9.89
N ARG A 132 4.15 24.42 -8.55
CA ARG A 132 5.34 24.59 -7.73
C ARG A 132 5.82 23.26 -7.18
N PHE A 133 7.14 23.03 -7.27
CA PHE A 133 7.82 21.96 -6.56
C PHE A 133 8.05 22.40 -5.10
N THR A 134 7.57 21.61 -4.16
CA THR A 134 7.58 21.89 -2.74
C THR A 134 8.35 20.83 -1.94
N ASP A 135 8.61 21.08 -0.67
CA ASP A 135 9.30 20.09 0.16
C ASP A 135 8.53 18.79 0.33
N ARG A 136 7.20 18.83 0.24
CA ARG A 136 6.37 17.61 0.27
C ARG A 136 6.64 16.67 -0.91
N ASP A 137 7.01 17.21 -2.07
CA ASP A 137 7.30 16.42 -3.28
C ASP A 137 8.64 15.67 -3.19
N LYS A 138 9.37 15.83 -2.07
CA LYS A 138 10.57 15.08 -1.73
C LYS A 138 10.28 13.88 -0.83
N TYR A 139 9.04 13.69 -0.38
CA TYR A 139 8.64 12.63 0.53
C TYR A 139 7.72 11.64 -0.16
N TYR A 140 7.87 10.37 0.21
CA TYR A 140 6.99 9.29 -0.18
C TYR A 140 6.53 8.52 1.05
N ALA A 141 5.55 7.66 0.90
CA ALA A 141 5.05 6.80 1.96
C ALA A 141 5.35 5.33 1.68
N LEU A 142 5.81 4.61 2.71
CA LEU A 142 5.86 3.16 2.74
C LEU A 142 4.75 2.66 3.65
N LEU A 143 3.83 1.87 3.10
CA LEU A 143 2.70 1.27 3.79
C LEU A 143 2.98 -0.20 4.05
N LEU A 144 2.88 -0.63 5.32
CA LEU A 144 2.79 -2.02 5.73
C LEU A 144 1.45 -2.25 6.40
N MET A 145 0.75 -3.33 6.05
CA MET A 145 -0.45 -3.75 6.77
C MET A 145 -0.37 -5.26 7.00
N ASP A 146 -0.98 -5.71 8.10
CA ASP A 146 -1.02 -7.12 8.48
C ASP A 146 -2.28 -7.42 9.27
N GLY A 147 -2.89 -8.55 8.97
CA GLY A 147 -4.12 -9.03 9.61
C GLY A 147 -3.93 -9.31 11.09
N ASP A 148 -4.87 -8.84 11.87
CA ASP A 148 -4.83 -9.03 13.30
C ASP A 148 -5.31 -10.43 13.70
N LYS A 149 -4.58 -11.08 14.60
CA LYS A 149 -4.96 -12.37 15.18
C LYS A 149 -5.21 -13.48 14.12
N MET A 150 -4.45 -13.47 13.02
CA MET A 150 -4.56 -14.48 11.97
C MET A 150 -4.45 -15.92 12.53
N GLY A 151 -3.67 -16.14 13.59
CA GLY A 151 -3.59 -17.42 14.27
C GLY A 151 -4.95 -17.89 14.80
N ASP A 152 -5.78 -16.99 15.33
CA ASP A 152 -7.11 -17.31 15.82
C ASP A 152 -8.08 -17.67 14.66
N LEU A 153 -7.92 -17.05 13.52
CA LEU A 153 -8.65 -17.39 12.30
C LEU A 153 -8.27 -18.79 11.81
N ILE A 154 -6.98 -19.06 11.71
CA ILE A 154 -6.44 -20.32 11.15
C ILE A 154 -6.70 -21.51 12.10
N ASN A 155 -6.74 -21.31 13.41
CA ASN A 155 -7.05 -22.37 14.37
C ASN A 155 -8.56 -22.52 14.61
N GLY A 156 -9.39 -21.67 14.01
CA GLY A 156 -10.85 -21.74 14.11
C GLY A 156 -11.45 -21.08 15.35
N ALA A 157 -10.66 -20.37 16.16
CA ALA A 157 -11.17 -19.68 17.36
C ALA A 157 -12.19 -18.58 17.04
N THR A 158 -12.14 -18.02 15.82
CA THR A 158 -13.08 -17.01 15.32
C THR A 158 -14.36 -17.61 14.73
N LEU A 159 -14.45 -18.93 14.59
CA LEU A 159 -15.63 -19.61 14.04
C LEU A 159 -16.73 -19.67 15.11
N THR A 160 -17.73 -18.83 14.94
CA THR A 160 -18.91 -18.81 15.85
C THR A 160 -20.16 -19.37 15.19
N ALA A 161 -20.17 -19.49 13.86
CA ALA A 161 -21.31 -20.01 13.12
C ALA A 161 -21.60 -21.46 13.50
N THR A 162 -22.86 -21.73 13.79
CA THR A 162 -23.37 -23.08 14.04
C THR A 162 -23.68 -23.80 12.73
N TRP A 163 -23.90 -25.10 12.80
CA TRP A 163 -24.39 -25.84 11.65
C TRP A 163 -25.77 -25.34 11.19
N GLY A 164 -26.62 -24.88 12.12
CA GLY A 164 -27.91 -24.26 11.80
C GLY A 164 -27.78 -23.02 10.92
N ASP A 165 -26.78 -22.17 11.15
CA ASP A 165 -26.57 -20.92 10.41
C ASP A 165 -26.22 -21.15 8.95
N VAL A 166 -25.69 -22.33 8.59
CA VAL A 166 -25.20 -22.63 7.23
C VAL A 166 -26.07 -23.64 6.49
N VAL A 167 -27.02 -24.23 7.15
CA VAL A 167 -27.98 -25.17 6.52
C VAL A 167 -28.99 -24.38 5.70
N HIS A 168 -29.28 -24.86 4.47
CA HIS A 168 -30.26 -24.22 3.61
C HIS A 168 -31.62 -24.07 4.32
N PRO A 169 -32.31 -22.92 4.20
CA PRO A 169 -33.57 -22.64 4.92
C PRO A 169 -34.65 -23.71 4.72
N GLU A 170 -34.69 -24.34 3.56
CA GLU A 170 -35.60 -25.43 3.30
C GLU A 170 -35.32 -26.67 4.15
N LEU A 171 -34.03 -26.99 4.38
CA LEU A 171 -33.65 -28.06 5.28
C LEU A 171 -33.95 -27.71 6.75
N GLN A 172 -33.75 -26.45 7.14
CA GLN A 172 -34.16 -25.99 8.48
C GLN A 172 -35.64 -26.18 8.68
N ARG A 173 -36.48 -25.75 7.73
CA ARG A 173 -37.93 -25.97 7.79
C ARG A 173 -38.33 -27.45 7.89
N ARG A 174 -37.60 -28.34 7.25
CA ARG A 174 -37.83 -29.79 7.40
C ARG A 174 -37.44 -30.32 8.76
N PHE A 175 -36.38 -29.83 9.36
CA PHE A 175 -35.97 -30.17 10.71
C PHE A 175 -36.94 -29.63 11.76
N ASP A 176 -37.61 -28.51 11.50
CA ASP A 176 -38.62 -27.92 12.38
C ASP A 176 -40.03 -28.53 12.18
N SER A 177 -40.23 -29.31 11.09
CA SER A 177 -41.49 -29.94 10.86
C SER A 177 -41.80 -31.06 11.87
N LYS A 178 -43.08 -31.29 12.13
CA LYS A 178 -43.57 -32.32 13.08
C LYS A 178 -43.10 -33.76 12.76
N ASN A 179 -42.61 -33.97 11.55
CA ASN A 179 -42.07 -35.26 11.09
C ASN A 179 -40.67 -35.57 11.61
N PHE A 180 -39.99 -34.59 12.18
CA PHE A 180 -38.66 -34.78 12.75
C PHE A 180 -38.77 -34.89 14.30
N GLN A 181 -38.29 -36.00 14.87
CA GLN A 181 -38.38 -36.23 16.30
C GLN A 181 -37.63 -35.11 17.04
N PRO A 182 -38.25 -34.48 18.09
CA PRO A 182 -37.64 -33.39 18.85
C PRO A 182 -36.23 -33.70 19.40
N ASN A 183 -36.01 -34.98 19.75
CA ASN A 183 -34.76 -35.47 20.35
C ASN A 183 -33.79 -36.08 19.30
N SER A 184 -33.97 -35.80 18.01
CA SER A 184 -33.04 -36.30 17.01
C SER A 184 -31.61 -35.78 17.25
N PRO A 185 -30.61 -36.69 17.30
CA PRO A 185 -29.20 -36.28 17.42
C PRO A 185 -28.77 -35.30 16.35
N LEU A 186 -29.39 -35.31 15.16
CA LEU A 186 -29.12 -34.39 14.06
C LEU A 186 -29.59 -32.97 14.38
N ARG A 187 -30.77 -32.83 15.01
CA ARG A 187 -31.30 -31.53 15.45
C ARG A 187 -30.44 -30.91 16.54
N ALA A 188 -29.97 -31.71 17.48
CA ALA A 188 -29.02 -31.23 18.51
C ALA A 188 -27.72 -30.72 17.92
N ARG A 189 -27.26 -31.28 16.81
CA ARG A 189 -26.04 -30.83 16.11
C ARG A 189 -26.21 -29.51 15.37
N LEU A 190 -27.44 -29.09 15.02
CA LEU A 190 -27.64 -27.79 14.38
C LEU A 190 -27.17 -26.62 15.25
N GLY A 191 -27.30 -26.74 16.57
CA GLY A 191 -26.82 -25.76 17.56
C GLY A 191 -25.30 -25.82 17.84
N ALA A 192 -24.60 -26.85 17.33
CA ALA A 192 -23.18 -26.99 17.56
C ALA A 192 -22.38 -26.08 16.63
N THR A 193 -21.35 -25.42 17.17
CA THR A 193 -20.42 -24.64 16.38
C THR A 193 -19.71 -25.49 15.35
N ARG A 194 -19.55 -24.95 14.15
CA ARG A 194 -18.78 -25.61 13.08
C ARG A 194 -17.33 -25.72 13.47
N LEU A 195 -16.74 -26.88 13.22
CA LEU A 195 -15.31 -27.09 13.39
C LEU A 195 -14.57 -26.69 12.13
N LEU A 196 -13.36 -26.15 12.34
CA LEU A 196 -12.42 -25.92 11.26
C LEU A 196 -12.12 -27.24 10.55
N ASN A 197 -12.13 -27.23 9.25
CA ASN A 197 -11.85 -28.39 8.42
C ASN A 197 -11.09 -27.95 7.15
N PRO A 198 -10.54 -28.89 6.36
CA PRO A 198 -9.77 -28.54 5.15
C PRO A 198 -10.52 -27.65 4.14
N ALA A 199 -11.84 -27.82 4.02
CA ALA A 199 -12.62 -26.97 3.11
C ALA A 199 -12.73 -25.54 3.59
N LEU A 200 -12.87 -25.31 4.91
CA LEU A 200 -12.84 -23.96 5.47
C LEU A 200 -11.44 -23.33 5.39
N HIS A 201 -10.38 -24.10 5.60
CA HIS A 201 -9.03 -23.63 5.36
C HIS A 201 -8.80 -23.18 3.91
N ALA A 202 -9.27 -23.99 2.95
CA ALA A 202 -9.21 -23.61 1.52
C ALA A 202 -9.99 -22.31 1.26
N ALA A 203 -11.19 -22.18 1.83
CA ALA A 203 -12.02 -20.98 1.68
C ALA A 203 -11.35 -19.74 2.28
N ILE A 204 -10.68 -19.85 3.44
CA ILE A 204 -9.90 -18.75 4.05
C ILE A 204 -8.76 -18.36 3.11
N SER A 205 -8.01 -19.33 2.60
CA SER A 205 -6.90 -19.08 1.66
C SER A 205 -7.39 -18.40 0.37
N ASP A 206 -8.51 -18.83 -0.18
CA ASP A 206 -9.10 -18.22 -1.37
C ASP A 206 -9.61 -16.80 -1.10
N GLY A 207 -10.19 -16.57 0.09
CA GLY A 207 -10.58 -15.23 0.54
C GLY A 207 -9.39 -14.28 0.62
N LEU A 208 -8.31 -14.71 1.26
CA LEU A 208 -7.06 -13.94 1.39
C LEU A 208 -6.40 -13.68 0.02
N ASN A 209 -6.36 -14.68 -0.86
CA ASN A 209 -5.83 -14.51 -2.21
C ASN A 209 -6.69 -13.52 -3.04
N SER A 210 -8.01 -13.61 -2.89
CA SER A 210 -8.93 -12.67 -3.56
C SER A 210 -8.75 -11.24 -3.02
N PHE A 211 -8.57 -11.06 -1.72
CA PHE A 211 -8.23 -9.78 -1.11
C PHE A 211 -6.93 -9.21 -1.68
N ALA A 212 -5.84 -9.97 -1.66
CA ALA A 212 -4.54 -9.52 -2.16
C ALA A 212 -4.61 -9.10 -3.64
N ARG A 213 -5.23 -9.93 -4.48
CA ARG A 213 -5.25 -9.74 -5.94
C ARG A 213 -6.26 -8.68 -6.40
N TYR A 214 -7.43 -8.64 -5.81
CA TYR A 214 -8.55 -7.81 -6.30
C TYR A 214 -8.91 -6.67 -5.35
N GLY A 215 -8.60 -6.78 -4.06
CA GLY A 215 -8.83 -5.74 -3.08
C GLY A 215 -7.63 -4.80 -2.91
N VAL A 216 -6.40 -5.31 -2.94
CA VAL A 216 -5.19 -4.52 -2.68
C VAL A 216 -4.58 -3.95 -3.96
N ALA A 217 -4.21 -4.81 -4.90
CA ALA A 217 -3.44 -4.40 -6.07
C ALA A 217 -4.11 -3.29 -6.89
N PRO A 218 -5.43 -3.34 -7.22
CA PRO A 218 -6.10 -2.27 -7.97
C PRO A 218 -6.13 -0.95 -7.21
N VAL A 219 -6.29 -0.98 -5.88
CA VAL A 219 -6.29 0.22 -5.04
C VAL A 219 -4.95 0.92 -5.09
N ILE A 220 -3.87 0.16 -4.89
CA ILE A 220 -2.50 0.71 -4.94
C ILE A 220 -2.20 1.31 -6.31
N HIS A 221 -2.50 0.61 -7.40
CA HIS A 221 -2.23 1.06 -8.77
C HIS A 221 -3.03 2.33 -9.12
N ARG A 222 -4.33 2.35 -8.80
CA ARG A 222 -5.20 3.52 -9.07
C ARG A 222 -4.70 4.78 -8.36
N LEU A 223 -4.14 4.64 -7.17
CA LEU A 223 -3.60 5.75 -6.40
C LEU A 223 -2.14 6.09 -6.75
N GLY A 224 -1.64 5.59 -7.86
CA GLY A 224 -0.28 5.88 -8.36
C GLY A 224 0.84 5.21 -7.58
N GLY A 225 0.49 4.30 -6.66
CA GLY A 225 1.46 3.54 -5.88
C GLY A 225 2.00 2.32 -6.62
N ARG A 226 2.93 1.62 -5.97
CA ARG A 226 3.45 0.34 -6.43
C ARG A 226 3.40 -0.69 -5.31
N LEU A 227 2.79 -1.81 -5.62
CA LEU A 227 2.72 -2.95 -4.73
C LEU A 227 4.07 -3.66 -4.72
N ILE A 228 4.69 -3.77 -3.54
CA ILE A 228 5.92 -4.54 -3.34
C ILE A 228 5.55 -6.00 -3.07
N TYR A 229 4.54 -6.20 -2.22
CA TYR A 229 4.06 -7.51 -1.82
C TYR A 229 2.61 -7.42 -1.33
N ALA A 230 1.81 -8.38 -1.74
CA ALA A 230 0.53 -8.70 -1.12
C ALA A 230 0.36 -10.21 -1.12
N GLY A 231 0.22 -10.81 0.04
CA GLY A 231 0.10 -12.25 0.16
C GLY A 231 -0.53 -12.64 1.49
N GLY A 232 -1.63 -13.36 1.41
CA GLY A 232 -2.41 -13.61 2.61
C GLY A 232 -3.04 -12.32 3.14
N ASP A 233 -2.71 -12.00 4.37
CA ASP A 233 -3.12 -10.79 5.11
C ASP A 233 -2.08 -9.67 5.10
N ASP A 234 -0.87 -9.96 4.61
CA ASP A 234 0.23 -9.02 4.55
C ASP A 234 0.17 -8.14 3.30
N VAL A 235 0.41 -6.85 3.47
CA VAL A 235 0.52 -5.87 2.40
C VAL A 235 1.76 -5.01 2.61
N CYS A 236 2.56 -4.84 1.56
CA CYS A 236 3.65 -3.88 1.51
C CYS A 236 3.59 -3.09 0.20
N ALA A 237 3.49 -1.78 0.30
CA ALA A 237 3.40 -0.90 -0.87
C ALA A 237 4.16 0.41 -0.66
N ILE A 238 4.65 0.96 -1.77
CA ILE A 238 5.21 2.32 -1.82
C ILE A 238 4.21 3.23 -2.54
N LEU A 239 3.99 4.41 -2.00
CA LEU A 239 2.91 5.30 -2.42
C LEU A 239 3.39 6.76 -2.49
N PRO A 240 2.81 7.58 -3.38
CA PRO A 240 2.84 9.02 -3.22
C PRO A 240 2.29 9.43 -1.85
N LEU A 241 2.80 10.53 -1.30
CA LEU A 241 2.47 10.95 0.05
C LEU A 241 0.96 11.11 0.29
N ASP A 242 0.27 11.75 -0.63
CA ASP A 242 -1.17 12.02 -0.57
C ASP A 242 -2.06 10.79 -0.78
N ALA A 243 -1.50 9.73 -1.36
CA ALA A 243 -2.19 8.46 -1.58
C ALA A 243 -2.18 7.51 -0.37
N ALA A 244 -1.31 7.76 0.61
CA ALA A 244 -1.04 6.79 1.67
C ALA A 244 -2.25 6.50 2.57
N LEU A 245 -2.92 7.55 3.05
CA LEU A 245 -4.12 7.40 3.90
C LEU A 245 -5.31 6.83 3.14
N PRO A 246 -5.67 7.34 1.94
CA PRO A 246 -6.74 6.76 1.14
C PRO A 246 -6.50 5.29 0.80
N ALA A 247 -5.25 4.90 0.52
CA ALA A 247 -4.92 3.51 0.25
C ALA A 247 -5.12 2.63 1.48
N ALA A 248 -4.59 3.05 2.63
CA ALA A 248 -4.71 2.30 3.87
C ALA A 248 -6.17 2.08 4.28
N ASP A 249 -7.02 3.12 4.20
CA ASP A 249 -8.43 3.02 4.51
C ASP A 249 -9.19 2.12 3.51
N ALA A 250 -8.94 2.26 2.22
CA ALA A 250 -9.58 1.43 1.21
C ALA A 250 -9.21 -0.05 1.36
N ILE A 251 -7.95 -0.36 1.66
CA ILE A 251 -7.47 -1.72 1.92
C ILE A 251 -8.10 -2.29 3.20
N ARG A 252 -8.12 -1.50 4.28
CA ARG A 252 -8.77 -1.89 5.53
C ARG A 252 -10.25 -2.22 5.30
N ARG A 253 -10.99 -1.36 4.62
CA ARG A 253 -12.40 -1.62 4.29
C ARG A 253 -12.57 -2.90 3.47
N ALA A 254 -11.74 -3.08 2.45
CA ALA A 254 -11.78 -4.32 1.65
C ALA A 254 -11.53 -5.56 2.50
N TYR A 255 -10.64 -5.50 3.50
CA TYR A 255 -10.31 -6.62 4.38
C TYR A 255 -11.47 -7.01 5.31
N THR A 256 -12.25 -6.06 5.79
CA THR A 256 -13.30 -6.26 6.79
C THR A 256 -14.71 -6.51 6.22
N MET A 257 -14.87 -6.46 4.89
CA MET A 257 -16.15 -6.74 4.24
C MET A 257 -16.50 -8.24 4.28
N GLY A 258 -17.78 -8.59 4.41
CA GLY A 258 -18.24 -9.98 4.43
C GLY A 258 -18.34 -10.58 3.03
N PHE A 259 -19.27 -10.10 2.21
CA PHE A 259 -19.37 -10.45 0.79
C PHE A 259 -19.05 -9.22 -0.05
N VAL A 260 -18.20 -9.40 -1.05
CA VAL A 260 -17.74 -8.30 -1.88
C VAL A 260 -17.86 -8.63 -3.37
N ARG A 261 -18.09 -7.59 -4.14
CA ARG A 261 -17.88 -7.59 -5.58
C ARG A 261 -16.61 -6.78 -5.87
N TYR A 262 -15.62 -7.41 -6.44
CA TYR A 262 -14.42 -6.73 -6.90
C TYR A 262 -14.68 -6.14 -8.29
N THR A 263 -14.38 -4.86 -8.43
CA THR A 263 -14.45 -4.09 -9.66
C THR A 263 -13.07 -3.50 -9.96
N THR A 264 -12.93 -2.83 -11.09
CA THR A 264 -11.72 -2.05 -11.42
C THR A 264 -11.44 -0.94 -10.39
N ASP A 265 -12.47 -0.47 -9.69
CA ASP A 265 -12.40 0.61 -8.71
C ASP A 265 -12.18 0.12 -7.26
N GLY A 266 -12.13 -1.18 -7.05
CA GLY A 266 -11.91 -1.78 -5.74
C GLY A 266 -13.02 -2.75 -5.31
N ALA A 267 -13.14 -2.97 -3.99
CA ALA A 267 -14.15 -3.85 -3.40
C ALA A 267 -15.42 -3.08 -3.03
N VAL A 268 -16.56 -3.64 -3.38
CA VAL A 268 -17.89 -3.11 -3.03
C VAL A 268 -18.61 -4.14 -2.16
N GLN A 269 -19.03 -3.73 -0.96
CA GLN A 269 -19.82 -4.56 -0.06
C GLN A 269 -21.16 -4.92 -0.70
N LEU A 270 -21.51 -6.20 -0.70
CA LEU A 270 -22.82 -6.66 -1.13
C LEU A 270 -23.76 -6.79 0.08
N GLY A 271 -24.91 -6.14 0.00
CA GLY A 271 -26.04 -6.41 0.89
C GLY A 271 -26.81 -7.65 0.44
N LYS A 272 -27.70 -8.15 1.30
CA LYS A 272 -28.53 -9.33 1.00
C LYS A 272 -29.37 -9.19 -0.28
N GLU A 273 -29.74 -7.95 -0.63
CA GLU A 273 -30.61 -7.61 -1.76
C GLU A 273 -29.86 -6.92 -2.89
N SER A 274 -28.54 -6.79 -2.77
CA SER A 274 -27.75 -6.11 -3.80
C SER A 274 -27.69 -6.94 -5.08
N PRO A 275 -28.02 -6.37 -6.25
CA PRO A 275 -27.89 -7.10 -7.50
C PRO A 275 -26.39 -7.44 -7.74
N VAL A 276 -26.14 -8.67 -8.17
CA VAL A 276 -24.81 -9.07 -8.63
C VAL A 276 -24.57 -8.40 -9.98
N GLY A 277 -23.92 -7.25 -9.97
CA GLY A 277 -23.54 -6.53 -11.19
C GLY A 277 -22.28 -7.13 -11.82
N THR A 278 -21.71 -6.40 -12.78
CA THR A 278 -20.43 -6.76 -13.42
C THR A 278 -19.29 -6.72 -12.41
N GLY A 279 -18.42 -7.69 -12.44
CA GLY A 279 -17.26 -7.82 -11.56
C GLY A 279 -17.13 -9.21 -10.95
N LYS A 280 -16.03 -9.48 -10.27
CA LYS A 280 -15.77 -10.75 -9.63
C LYS A 280 -16.42 -10.78 -8.24
N LEU A 281 -17.29 -11.73 -8.02
CA LEU A 281 -17.81 -12.01 -6.69
C LEU A 281 -16.73 -12.70 -5.85
N GLY A 282 -16.45 -12.16 -4.69
CA GLY A 282 -15.54 -12.73 -3.72
C GLY A 282 -16.22 -12.93 -2.37
N MET A 283 -15.90 -14.03 -1.71
CA MET A 283 -16.24 -14.25 -0.31
C MET A 283 -15.09 -13.71 0.54
N HIS A 284 -15.42 -12.98 1.60
CA HIS A 284 -14.43 -12.38 2.47
C HIS A 284 -14.39 -13.05 3.85
N LEU A 285 -13.37 -12.69 4.66
CA LEU A 285 -13.09 -13.36 5.92
C LEU A 285 -14.10 -13.08 7.03
N GLY A 286 -14.87 -11.99 6.95
CA GLY A 286 -15.90 -11.71 7.93
C GLY A 286 -16.10 -10.22 8.23
N ALA A 287 -16.86 -9.93 9.30
CA ALA A 287 -17.21 -8.59 9.69
C ALA A 287 -16.13 -7.92 10.58
N ALA A 288 -16.10 -6.58 10.58
CA ALA A 288 -15.09 -5.76 11.26
C ALA A 288 -14.97 -5.99 12.77
N ASP A 289 -16.03 -6.46 13.43
CA ASP A 289 -16.03 -6.77 14.86
C ASP A 289 -15.18 -7.99 15.24
N ARG A 290 -14.88 -8.86 14.28
CA ARG A 290 -14.16 -10.12 14.50
C ARG A 290 -12.85 -10.24 13.79
N ILE A 291 -12.71 -9.54 12.65
CA ILE A 291 -11.54 -9.56 11.81
C ILE A 291 -11.11 -8.13 11.56
N SER A 292 -9.89 -7.82 11.92
CA SER A 292 -9.28 -6.50 11.70
C SER A 292 -7.91 -6.63 11.06
N ILE A 293 -7.42 -5.52 10.57
CA ILE A 293 -6.08 -5.35 10.01
C ILE A 293 -5.45 -4.12 10.64
N SER A 294 -4.18 -4.20 10.97
CA SER A 294 -3.41 -3.06 11.45
C SER A 294 -2.50 -2.53 10.36
N GLY A 295 -2.26 -1.22 10.35
CA GLY A 295 -1.41 -0.55 9.37
C GLY A 295 -0.30 0.27 10.00
N GLY A 296 0.85 0.31 9.33
CA GLY A 296 1.96 1.19 9.63
C GLY A 296 2.37 1.97 8.38
N ILE A 297 2.40 3.29 8.45
CA ILE A 297 2.89 4.17 7.39
C ILE A 297 4.16 4.85 7.86
N VAL A 298 5.21 4.80 7.05
CA VAL A 298 6.40 5.63 7.25
C VAL A 298 6.50 6.63 6.11
N ILE A 299 6.42 7.90 6.44
CA ILE A 299 6.64 9.01 5.54
C ILE A 299 8.13 9.34 5.60
N ALA A 300 8.84 9.16 4.48
CA ALA A 300 10.28 9.31 4.42
C ALA A 300 10.71 10.15 3.22
N HIS A 301 11.80 10.88 3.41
CA HIS A 301 12.46 11.58 2.31
C HIS A 301 12.99 10.57 1.29
N HIS A 302 12.89 10.86 -0.01
CA HIS A 302 13.24 9.92 -1.09
C HIS A 302 14.70 9.43 -1.06
N LYS A 303 15.60 10.16 -0.38
CA LYS A 303 17.00 9.74 -0.17
C LYS A 303 17.24 8.96 1.13
N ALA A 304 16.23 8.77 1.96
CA ALA A 304 16.36 7.90 3.11
C ALA A 304 16.68 6.48 2.65
N PRO A 305 17.63 5.76 3.28
CA PRO A 305 17.92 4.38 2.92
C PRO A 305 16.68 3.51 3.05
N LEU A 306 16.20 2.94 1.95
CA LEU A 306 14.95 2.15 1.91
C LEU A 306 14.93 1.02 2.96
N ARG A 307 16.11 0.43 3.23
CA ARG A 307 16.25 -0.61 4.27
C ARG A 307 15.89 -0.09 5.66
N GLU A 308 16.25 1.15 5.97
CA GLU A 308 15.90 1.76 7.26
C GLU A 308 14.41 2.09 7.32
N VAL A 309 13.87 2.67 6.22
CA VAL A 309 12.44 2.99 6.12
C VAL A 309 11.59 1.73 6.28
N LEU A 310 12.00 0.61 5.68
CA LEU A 310 11.32 -0.68 5.83
C LEU A 310 11.37 -1.20 7.27
N ARG A 311 12.55 -1.11 7.92
CA ARG A 311 12.70 -1.48 9.34
C ARG A 311 11.81 -0.61 10.24
N ASP A 312 11.76 0.68 9.98
CA ASP A 312 10.94 1.62 10.73
C ASP A 312 9.44 1.31 10.51
N ALA A 313 9.03 0.93 9.30
CA ALA A 313 7.65 0.54 9.01
C ALA A 313 7.22 -0.72 9.77
N HIS A 314 8.09 -1.73 9.88
CA HIS A 314 7.84 -2.87 10.78
C HIS A 314 7.76 -2.45 12.24
N ALA A 315 8.65 -1.59 12.71
CA ALA A 315 8.62 -1.09 14.09
C ALA A 315 7.33 -0.30 14.39
N VAL A 316 6.85 0.49 13.45
CA VAL A 316 5.59 1.25 13.56
C VAL A 316 4.40 0.31 13.57
N LEU A 317 4.34 -0.67 12.67
CA LEU A 317 3.26 -1.65 12.60
C LEU A 317 3.21 -2.51 13.88
N ASP A 318 4.31 -3.16 14.23
CA ASP A 318 4.33 -4.12 15.34
C ASP A 318 4.40 -3.44 16.71
N GLY A 319 5.17 -2.36 16.82
CA GLY A 319 5.38 -1.62 18.08
C GLY A 319 4.22 -0.72 18.43
N ILE A 320 3.76 0.08 17.46
CA ILE A 320 2.76 1.11 17.72
C ILE A 320 1.35 0.59 17.38
N ALA A 321 1.05 0.26 16.12
CA ALA A 321 -0.31 -0.11 15.72
C ALA A 321 -0.81 -1.38 16.41
N LYS A 322 0.02 -2.44 16.51
CA LYS A 322 -0.41 -3.70 17.11
C LYS A 322 -0.25 -3.74 18.62
N ARG A 323 0.83 -3.21 19.19
CA ARG A 323 1.13 -3.35 20.63
C ARG A 323 0.59 -2.17 21.43
N GLU A 324 0.99 -0.95 21.11
CA GLU A 324 0.61 0.25 21.86
C GLU A 324 -0.87 0.60 21.63
N ALA A 325 -1.30 0.72 20.38
CA ALA A 325 -2.68 1.00 20.03
C ALA A 325 -3.61 -0.22 20.22
N GLY A 326 -3.10 -1.44 20.42
CA GLY A 326 -3.88 -2.64 20.68
C GLY A 326 -4.61 -3.20 19.46
N ARG A 327 -4.02 -3.12 18.28
CA ARG A 327 -4.55 -3.61 16.98
C ARG A 327 -5.76 -2.81 16.47
N ASN A 328 -6.27 -3.19 15.30
CA ASN A 328 -7.35 -2.47 14.61
C ASN A 328 -7.04 -0.97 14.52
N ALA A 329 -5.81 -0.64 14.11
CA ALA A 329 -5.27 0.70 14.19
C ALA A 329 -4.34 1.01 13.01
N LEU A 330 -4.21 2.29 12.73
CA LEU A 330 -3.20 2.84 11.84
C LEU A 330 -2.19 3.64 12.66
N ALA A 331 -0.91 3.37 12.45
CA ALA A 331 0.17 4.16 13.00
C ALA A 331 0.97 4.81 11.88
N ILE A 332 1.40 6.04 12.08
CA ILE A 332 2.10 6.85 11.09
C ILE A 332 3.37 7.41 11.73
N ARG A 333 4.49 7.24 11.07
CA ARG A 333 5.76 7.88 11.42
C ARG A 333 6.18 8.87 10.36
N LEU A 334 6.41 10.10 10.74
CA LEU A 334 7.13 11.06 9.93
C LEU A 334 8.62 11.00 10.27
N LYS A 335 9.41 10.45 9.33
CA LYS A 335 10.87 10.40 9.44
C LYS A 335 11.47 11.67 8.89
N LYS A 336 11.86 12.58 9.80
CA LYS A 336 12.48 13.85 9.41
C LYS A 336 13.93 13.65 8.99
N ARG A 337 14.38 14.38 7.98
CA ARG A 337 15.79 14.38 7.55
C ARG A 337 16.73 14.94 8.63
N SER A 338 16.25 15.89 9.40
CA SER A 338 17.01 16.52 10.52
C SER A 338 17.04 15.68 11.80
N GLY A 339 16.39 14.51 11.81
CA GLY A 339 16.18 13.68 13.01
C GLY A 339 14.94 14.10 13.81
N GLY A 340 14.63 13.37 14.86
CA GLY A 340 13.46 13.61 15.70
C GLY A 340 12.17 13.17 15.01
N ASP A 341 12.05 11.85 14.79
CA ASP A 341 10.85 11.24 14.21
C ASP A 341 9.59 11.60 15.02
N ARG A 342 8.46 11.68 14.36
CA ARG A 342 7.16 11.94 14.98
C ARG A 342 6.23 10.79 14.68
N ASP A 343 5.61 10.25 15.71
CA ASP A 343 4.66 9.15 15.64
C ASP A 343 3.27 9.64 16.00
N LEU A 344 2.28 9.11 15.27
CA LEU A 344 0.86 9.29 15.50
C LEU A 344 0.19 7.94 15.29
N TRP A 345 -0.80 7.59 16.10
CA TRP A 345 -1.66 6.47 15.83
C TRP A 345 -3.12 6.78 16.13
N LEU A 346 -4.02 6.06 15.49
CA LEU A 346 -5.46 6.17 15.68
C LEU A 346 -6.12 4.82 15.38
N LYS A 347 -7.25 4.58 16.02
CA LYS A 347 -8.12 3.44 15.69
C LYS A 347 -8.86 3.70 14.40
N TRP A 348 -9.08 2.65 13.60
CA TRP A 348 -9.81 2.80 12.35
C TRP A 348 -11.24 3.33 12.53
N ASP A 349 -11.91 2.88 13.57
CA ASP A 349 -13.33 3.15 13.85
C ASP A 349 -13.51 4.15 14.98
N GLU A 350 -12.45 4.87 15.38
CA GLU A 350 -12.55 5.89 16.41
C GLU A 350 -13.45 7.04 15.95
N PRO A 351 -14.53 7.33 16.69
CA PRO A 351 -15.45 8.37 16.27
C PRO A 351 -14.84 9.75 16.49
N ASN A 352 -15.05 10.66 15.56
CA ASN A 352 -14.69 12.06 15.75
C ASN A 352 -15.74 12.75 16.62
N LEU A 353 -15.50 12.76 17.93
CA LEU A 353 -16.39 13.38 18.92
C LEU A 353 -16.42 14.92 18.83
N PHE A 354 -15.51 15.52 18.13
CA PHE A 354 -15.37 16.98 17.99
C PHE A 354 -15.84 17.51 16.61
N GLY A 355 -16.29 16.62 15.73
CA GLY A 355 -16.78 16.99 14.41
C GLY A 355 -18.12 17.70 14.42
N PRO A 356 -18.48 18.41 13.34
CA PRO A 356 -19.76 19.16 13.21
C PRO A 356 -21.01 18.32 13.46
N GLN A 357 -20.92 17.01 13.30
CA GLN A 357 -22.04 16.06 13.44
C GLN A 357 -22.29 15.62 14.89
N ALA A 358 -21.36 15.89 15.81
CA ALA A 358 -21.50 15.53 17.22
C ALA A 358 -22.76 16.11 17.88
N ASN A 359 -23.32 17.19 17.32
CA ASN A 359 -24.49 17.90 17.83
C ASN A 359 -25.79 17.60 17.04
N THR A 360 -25.76 16.81 15.98
CA THR A 360 -26.91 16.60 15.09
C THR A 360 -27.63 15.27 15.28
N GLY A 361 -27.13 14.39 16.17
CA GLY A 361 -27.67 13.04 16.36
C GLY A 361 -27.36 12.06 15.23
N ALA A 362 -26.57 12.47 14.23
CA ALA A 362 -26.03 11.58 13.22
C ALA A 362 -24.83 10.78 13.79
N GLU A 363 -24.58 9.59 13.25
CA GLU A 363 -23.38 8.84 13.62
C GLU A 363 -22.13 9.66 13.33
N PRO A 364 -21.19 9.79 14.29
CA PRO A 364 -20.00 10.58 14.10
C PRO A 364 -19.12 9.96 12.98
N GLU A 365 -18.56 10.83 12.14
CA GLU A 365 -17.61 10.41 11.14
C GLU A 365 -16.36 9.82 11.81
N PRO A 366 -15.73 8.75 11.24
CA PRO A 366 -14.48 8.23 11.77
C PRO A 366 -13.39 9.30 11.82
N LEU A 367 -12.61 9.34 12.89
CA LEU A 367 -11.54 10.31 13.09
C LEU A 367 -10.53 10.32 11.93
N LEU A 368 -10.24 9.14 11.36
CA LEU A 368 -9.39 9.02 10.17
C LEU A 368 -9.92 9.80 8.97
N ALA A 369 -11.22 9.79 8.72
CA ALA A 369 -11.82 10.54 7.60
C ALA A 369 -11.66 12.05 7.83
N SER A 370 -11.95 12.52 9.04
CA SER A 370 -11.75 13.92 9.42
C SER A 370 -10.28 14.34 9.33
N PHE A 371 -9.35 13.49 9.75
CA PHE A 371 -7.92 13.72 9.60
C PHE A 371 -7.50 13.79 8.13
N THR A 372 -8.06 12.92 7.30
CA THR A 372 -7.79 12.93 5.85
C THR A 372 -8.29 14.22 5.20
N HIS A 373 -9.51 14.68 5.57
CA HIS A 373 -10.06 15.94 5.08
C HIS A 373 -9.24 17.15 5.54
N LEU A 374 -8.78 17.15 6.80
CA LEU A 374 -7.88 18.19 7.32
C LEU A 374 -6.57 18.26 6.53
N MET A 375 -5.94 17.11 6.31
CA MET A 375 -4.70 17.02 5.54
C MET A 375 -4.90 17.45 4.09
N GLN A 376 -6.03 17.13 3.49
CA GLN A 376 -6.40 17.62 2.16
C GLN A 376 -6.53 19.14 2.14
N GLY A 377 -7.24 19.72 3.10
CA GLY A 377 -7.39 21.18 3.22
C GLY A 377 -6.08 21.93 3.37
N VAL A 378 -5.12 21.37 4.13
CA VAL A 378 -3.74 21.91 4.22
C VAL A 378 -3.00 21.75 2.89
N SER A 379 -3.20 20.64 2.20
CA SER A 379 -2.59 20.36 0.89
C SER A 379 -3.07 21.33 -0.19
N ASP A 380 -4.33 21.72 -0.13
CA ASP A 380 -4.97 22.60 -1.11
C ASP A 380 -4.82 24.09 -0.77
N ASP A 381 -3.91 24.41 0.17
CA ASP A 381 -3.68 25.76 0.71
C ASP A 381 -4.93 26.44 1.32
N LEU A 382 -5.98 25.66 1.61
CA LEU A 382 -7.20 26.15 2.27
C LEU A 382 -6.99 26.42 3.76
N MET A 383 -5.95 25.79 4.35
CA MET A 383 -5.56 25.96 5.75
C MET A 383 -4.07 26.14 5.87
N ALA A 384 -3.65 27.04 6.76
CA ALA A 384 -2.23 27.23 7.05
C ALA A 384 -1.64 26.01 7.79
N GLY A 385 -0.51 25.49 7.34
CA GLY A 385 0.19 24.39 8.01
C GLY A 385 0.55 24.70 9.46
N SER A 386 0.72 25.99 9.82
CA SER A 386 0.92 26.44 11.21
C SER A 386 -0.27 26.16 12.13
N LEU A 387 -1.49 25.93 11.59
CA LEU A 387 -2.65 25.54 12.39
C LEU A 387 -2.41 24.22 13.11
N LEU A 388 -1.80 23.25 12.44
CA LEU A 388 -1.48 21.94 13.04
C LEU A 388 -0.52 22.05 14.22
N TYR A 389 0.46 22.96 14.14
CA TYR A 389 1.37 23.22 15.27
C TYR A 389 0.66 23.88 16.44
N ARG A 390 -0.27 24.81 16.15
CA ARG A 390 -1.04 25.49 17.22
C ARG A 390 -2.04 24.56 17.90
N LEU A 391 -2.60 23.59 17.17
CA LEU A 391 -3.48 22.57 17.76
C LEU A 391 -2.70 21.62 18.69
N ALA A 392 -1.45 21.30 18.34
CA ALA A 392 -0.58 20.47 19.20
C ALA A 392 -0.11 21.21 20.47
N ASP A 393 -0.12 22.54 20.47
CA ASP A 393 0.25 23.35 21.64
C ASP A 393 -0.93 23.56 22.61
N LEU A 394 -2.13 23.06 22.29
CA LEU A 394 -3.34 23.18 23.12
C LEU A 394 -3.56 21.98 24.05
N GLU A 395 -2.73 20.94 23.97
CA GLU A 395 -2.66 19.82 24.91
C GLU A 395 -1.71 20.16 26.10
#